data_42fcb64904455643479ca2b8cbb17595
#
_entry.id   42fcb64904455643479ca2b8cbb17595
#
_cell.length_a   1.000
_cell.length_b   1.000
_cell.length_c   1.000
_cell.angle_alpha   90.00
_cell.angle_beta   90.00
_cell.angle_gamma   90.00
#
_symmetry.space_group_name_H-M   'P 1'
#
loop_
_entity.id
_entity.type
_entity.pdbx_description
1 polymer ?
#
loop_
_entity_poly.entity_id
_entity_poly.type
_entity_poly.pdbx_seq_one_letter_code
_entity_poly.pdbx_strand_id
1 'polypeptide(L)'
;MVRLEPKVMDLLVYLAGHAGKVVPKVQLIDHVWRTEFIAESALTRAIGELRRALGERAREPHYLETITKRGYRVIAPVEYLGEPPPPDIDEEDAIPCAVMLGEREILLGPGDNLIGRATDVTVRIDSTAVSRHHARITVGREQVNLEDLGSKNGTRIWGREVEGPIPLRDGDRIAIGETLLIFRLLPSLAPTRTQNSP
;
A
#
# COMPACT_ATOMS: atom_id res chain seq x y z
N MET A 1 1.08 29.38 8.37
CA MET A 1 1.61 28.05 7.97
C MET A 1 1.06 27.03 8.99
N VAL A 2 0.19 26.13 8.56
CA VAL A 2 -0.40 25.11 9.44
C VAL A 2 0.55 23.91 9.48
N ARG A 3 0.96 23.50 10.68
CA ARG A 3 1.84 22.34 10.88
C ARG A 3 0.96 21.17 11.29
N LEU A 4 0.93 20.13 10.48
CA LEU A 4 0.23 18.88 10.79
C LEU A 4 1.17 17.91 11.50
N GLU A 5 0.64 17.14 12.44
CA GLU A 5 1.36 15.99 12.99
C GLU A 5 1.56 14.91 11.90
N PRO A 6 2.66 14.12 11.95
CA PRO A 6 2.95 13.13 10.92
C PRO A 6 1.79 12.19 10.61
N LYS A 7 1.10 11.69 11.65
CA LYS A 7 -0.06 10.79 11.49
C LYS A 7 -1.28 11.46 10.85
N VAL A 8 -1.47 12.76 11.07
CA VAL A 8 -2.53 13.53 10.42
C VAL A 8 -2.19 13.79 8.97
N MET A 9 -0.90 13.95 8.64
CA MET A 9 -0.44 14.05 7.26
C MET A 9 -0.60 12.71 6.52
N ASP A 10 -0.20 11.58 7.13
CA ASP A 10 -0.41 10.24 6.57
C ASP A 10 -1.89 10.00 6.26
N LEU A 11 -2.78 10.39 7.20
CA LEU A 11 -4.23 10.31 7.05
C LEU A 11 -4.74 11.17 5.88
N LEU A 12 -4.24 12.40 5.73
CA LEU A 12 -4.61 13.29 4.62
C LEU A 12 -4.20 12.72 3.28
N VAL A 13 -2.95 12.27 3.17
CA VAL A 13 -2.39 11.68 1.93
C VAL A 13 -3.20 10.46 1.53
N TYR A 14 -3.48 9.57 2.49
CA TYR A 14 -4.27 8.37 2.23
C TYR A 14 -5.68 8.70 1.78
N LEU A 15 -6.38 9.59 2.47
CA LEU A 15 -7.73 10.03 2.10
C LEU A 15 -7.77 10.76 0.75
N ALA A 16 -6.75 11.56 0.44
CA ALA A 16 -6.64 12.25 -0.85
C ALA A 16 -6.43 11.24 -1.99
N GLY A 17 -5.63 10.19 -1.77
CA GLY A 17 -5.47 9.09 -2.72
C GLY A 17 -6.78 8.37 -3.06
N HIS A 18 -7.76 8.43 -2.15
CA HIS A 18 -9.09 7.82 -2.29
C HIS A 18 -10.20 8.86 -2.54
N ALA A 19 -9.87 10.01 -3.12
CA ALA A 19 -10.85 11.08 -3.34
C ALA A 19 -12.10 10.58 -4.05
N GLY A 20 -13.28 10.97 -3.53
CA GLY A 20 -14.58 10.53 -4.02
C GLY A 20 -15.07 9.16 -3.50
N LYS A 21 -14.19 8.31 -2.97
CA LYS A 21 -14.55 7.01 -2.38
C LYS A 21 -14.78 7.11 -0.87
N VAL A 22 -15.65 6.24 -0.33
CA VAL A 22 -15.81 6.11 1.12
C VAL A 22 -14.75 5.17 1.66
N VAL A 23 -13.84 5.69 2.50
CA VAL A 23 -12.82 4.88 3.15
C VAL A 23 -13.30 4.42 4.52
N PRO A 24 -13.40 3.10 4.79
CA PRO A 24 -13.82 2.56 6.07
C PRO A 24 -12.88 2.96 7.21
N LYS A 25 -13.43 3.11 8.43
CA LYS A 25 -12.63 3.46 9.61
C LYS A 25 -11.53 2.44 9.90
N VAL A 26 -11.83 1.15 9.74
CA VAL A 26 -10.85 0.07 9.97
C VAL A 26 -9.68 0.23 9.02
N GLN A 27 -9.93 0.41 7.73
CA GLN A 27 -8.90 0.62 6.72
C GLN A 27 -8.01 1.83 7.01
N LEU A 28 -8.60 2.95 7.49
CA LEU A 28 -7.84 4.13 7.91
C LEU A 28 -6.93 3.84 9.10
N ILE A 29 -7.43 3.09 10.10
CA ILE A 29 -6.67 2.71 11.28
C ILE A 29 -5.50 1.82 10.89
N ASP A 30 -5.76 0.78 10.11
CA ASP A 30 -4.74 -0.19 9.69
C ASP A 30 -3.64 0.50 8.86
N HIS A 31 -4.03 1.33 7.90
CA HIS A 31 -3.07 1.99 7.04
C HIS A 31 -2.23 3.05 7.76
N VAL A 32 -2.87 3.94 8.54
CA VAL A 32 -2.19 5.09 9.15
C VAL A 32 -1.42 4.70 10.41
N TRP A 33 -1.96 3.80 11.24
CA TRP A 33 -1.31 3.43 12.50
C TRP A 33 -0.61 2.09 12.47
N ARG A 34 -0.95 1.20 11.52
CA ARG A 34 -0.31 -0.12 11.33
C ARG A 34 -0.27 -0.96 12.62
N THR A 35 -1.28 -0.83 13.48
CA THR A 35 -1.42 -1.59 14.73
C THR A 35 -2.87 -2.00 14.95
N GLU A 36 -3.10 -3.23 15.42
CA GLU A 36 -4.43 -3.79 15.72
C GLU A 36 -5.11 -3.18 16.96
N PHE A 37 -4.40 -2.34 17.75
CA PHE A 37 -4.87 -1.88 19.07
C PHE A 37 -5.05 -0.37 19.18
N ILE A 38 -5.43 0.32 18.12
CA ILE A 38 -5.76 1.75 18.22
C ILE A 38 -7.26 1.93 18.40
N ALA A 39 -7.62 2.67 19.48
CA ALA A 39 -9.00 3.03 19.71
C ALA A 39 -9.53 3.95 18.60
N GLU A 40 -10.77 3.77 18.16
CA GLU A 40 -11.46 4.67 17.20
C GLU A 40 -11.39 6.16 17.59
N SER A 41 -11.15 6.44 18.88
CA SER A 41 -10.96 7.79 19.40
C SER A 41 -9.71 8.49 18.81
N ALA A 42 -8.63 7.75 18.51
CA ALA A 42 -7.43 8.31 17.89
C ALA A 42 -7.71 8.75 16.44
N LEU A 43 -8.42 7.93 15.66
CA LEU A 43 -8.86 8.32 14.32
C LEU A 43 -9.80 9.54 14.38
N THR A 44 -10.78 9.55 15.29
CA THR A 44 -11.70 10.67 15.45
C THR A 44 -10.97 11.97 15.79
N ARG A 45 -9.94 11.89 16.64
CA ARG A 45 -9.08 13.04 16.99
C ARG A 45 -8.30 13.52 15.78
N ALA A 46 -7.63 12.61 15.05
CA ALA A 46 -6.86 12.95 13.86
C ALA A 46 -7.71 13.59 12.76
N ILE A 47 -8.94 13.08 12.54
CA ILE A 47 -9.93 13.70 11.64
C ILE A 47 -10.32 15.11 12.12
N GLY A 48 -10.49 15.29 13.42
CA GLY A 48 -10.78 16.61 14.00
C GLY A 48 -9.65 17.61 13.82
N GLU A 49 -8.39 17.15 13.94
CA GLU A 49 -7.20 17.97 13.68
C GLU A 49 -7.06 18.30 12.21
N LEU A 50 -7.29 17.33 11.32
CA LEU A 50 -7.28 17.52 9.88
C LEU A 50 -8.31 18.57 9.45
N ARG A 51 -9.57 18.47 9.91
CA ARG A 51 -10.61 19.46 9.62
C ARG A 51 -10.24 20.85 10.09
N ARG A 52 -9.68 20.96 11.28
CA ARG A 52 -9.22 22.24 11.83
C ARG A 52 -8.13 22.86 10.98
N ALA A 53 -7.20 22.03 10.46
CA ALA A 53 -6.14 22.46 9.58
C ALA A 53 -6.66 22.90 8.21
N LEU A 54 -7.70 22.25 7.68
CA LEU A 54 -8.39 22.61 6.44
C LEU A 54 -9.38 23.77 6.61
N GLY A 55 -9.62 24.26 7.84
CA GLY A 55 -10.52 25.36 8.12
C GLY A 55 -12.01 24.99 7.98
N GLU A 56 -12.36 23.71 8.03
CA GLU A 56 -13.74 23.25 7.88
C GLU A 56 -14.39 22.78 9.18
N ARG A 57 -15.70 22.71 9.18
CA ARG A 57 -16.51 22.17 10.29
C ARG A 57 -17.21 20.88 9.85
N ALA A 58 -17.35 19.93 10.77
CA ALA A 58 -17.97 18.63 10.50
C ALA A 58 -19.45 18.72 9.99
N ARG A 59 -20.14 19.81 10.31
CA ARG A 59 -21.54 20.04 9.92
C ARG A 59 -21.69 20.66 8.53
N GLU A 60 -20.62 21.25 8.00
CA GLU A 60 -20.55 21.88 6.68
C GLU A 60 -19.27 21.42 5.99
N PRO A 61 -19.24 20.15 5.50
CA PRO A 61 -18.03 19.59 4.91
C PRO A 61 -17.80 20.17 3.52
N HIS A 62 -16.62 20.75 3.28
CA HIS A 62 -16.15 21.20 1.98
C HIS A 62 -15.07 20.29 1.41
N TYR A 63 -14.30 19.63 2.27
CA TYR A 63 -13.19 18.77 1.92
C TYR A 63 -13.40 17.32 2.37
N LEU A 64 -13.89 17.13 3.60
CA LEU A 64 -13.94 15.80 4.23
C LEU A 64 -15.32 15.52 4.83
N GLU A 65 -16.07 14.64 4.18
CA GLU A 65 -17.38 14.19 4.63
C GLU A 65 -17.29 12.99 5.57
N THR A 66 -18.15 12.94 6.60
CA THR A 66 -18.33 11.74 7.44
C THR A 66 -19.53 10.96 6.96
N ILE A 67 -19.30 9.72 6.55
CA ILE A 67 -20.37 8.77 6.24
C ILE A 67 -20.68 7.95 7.49
N THR A 68 -21.81 8.25 8.12
CA THR A 68 -22.21 7.67 9.40
C THR A 68 -22.09 6.13 9.39
N LYS A 69 -21.44 5.55 10.40
CA LYS A 69 -21.17 4.11 10.58
C LYS A 69 -20.28 3.47 9.49
N ARG A 70 -19.88 4.17 8.43
CA ARG A 70 -19.07 3.62 7.34
C ARG A 70 -17.63 4.12 7.38
N GLY A 71 -17.42 5.44 7.36
CA GLY A 71 -16.06 5.98 7.30
C GLY A 71 -16.04 7.45 6.89
N TYR A 72 -15.04 7.81 6.10
CA TYR A 72 -14.80 9.19 5.66
C TYR A 72 -14.60 9.22 4.14
N ARG A 73 -14.92 10.36 3.51
CA ARG A 73 -14.77 10.59 2.08
C ARG A 73 -14.24 11.99 1.82
N VAL A 74 -13.20 12.11 1.00
CA VAL A 74 -12.79 13.41 0.44
C VAL A 74 -13.74 13.76 -0.69
N ILE A 75 -14.38 14.92 -0.59
CA ILE A 75 -15.36 15.43 -1.57
C ILE A 75 -14.80 16.56 -2.44
N ALA A 76 -13.69 17.18 -2.01
CA ALA A 76 -13.00 18.16 -2.82
C ALA A 76 -12.27 17.49 -4.00
N PRO A 77 -12.16 18.18 -5.16
CA PRO A 77 -11.30 17.71 -6.23
C PRO A 77 -9.84 17.70 -5.76
N VAL A 78 -9.14 16.62 -6.05
CA VAL A 78 -7.71 16.46 -5.75
C VAL A 78 -6.94 16.47 -7.06
N GLU A 79 -6.02 17.43 -7.20
CA GLU A 79 -5.09 17.50 -8.30
C GLU A 79 -3.72 17.02 -7.83
N TYR A 80 -3.14 16.08 -8.53
CA TYR A 80 -1.79 15.60 -8.24
C TYR A 80 -0.78 16.44 -8.99
N LEU A 81 0.18 17.04 -8.28
CA LEU A 81 1.29 17.79 -8.86
C LEU A 81 2.43 16.88 -9.36
N GLY A 82 2.23 15.60 -9.37
CA GLY A 82 3.14 14.55 -9.82
C GLY A 82 2.36 13.34 -10.33
N GLU A 83 3.03 12.20 -10.41
CA GLU A 83 2.38 10.93 -10.76
C GLU A 83 1.34 10.57 -9.68
N PRO A 84 0.07 10.32 -10.06
CA PRO A 84 -0.94 9.95 -9.08
C PRO A 84 -0.51 8.66 -8.37
N PRO A 85 -0.85 8.47 -7.09
CA PRO A 85 -0.63 7.19 -6.43
C PRO A 85 -1.33 6.09 -7.25
N PRO A 86 -0.75 4.89 -7.29
CA PRO A 86 -1.38 3.78 -7.98
C PRO A 86 -2.82 3.61 -7.46
N PRO A 87 -3.79 3.33 -8.34
CA PRO A 87 -5.18 3.18 -7.94
C PRO A 87 -5.28 2.09 -6.87
N ASP A 88 -6.09 2.36 -5.83
CA ASP A 88 -6.40 1.32 -4.86
C ASP A 88 -7.00 0.13 -5.57
N ILE A 89 -6.35 -0.97 -5.38
CA ILE A 89 -6.79 -2.25 -5.91
C ILE A 89 -7.50 -2.92 -4.75
N ASP A 90 -8.79 -3.17 -4.90
CA ASP A 90 -9.52 -4.00 -3.95
C ASP A 90 -8.83 -5.37 -3.86
N GLU A 91 -8.74 -5.96 -2.67
CA GLU A 91 -8.06 -7.26 -2.47
C GLU A 91 -8.58 -8.34 -3.41
N GLU A 92 -9.87 -8.27 -3.77
CA GLU A 92 -10.54 -9.22 -4.69
C GLU A 92 -10.06 -9.07 -6.15
N ASP A 93 -9.57 -7.90 -6.53
CA ASP A 93 -9.11 -7.58 -7.90
C ASP A 93 -7.58 -7.66 -8.06
N ALA A 94 -6.85 -7.77 -6.96
CA ALA A 94 -5.39 -7.88 -6.99
C ALA A 94 -4.94 -9.27 -7.44
N ILE A 95 -3.81 -9.32 -8.14
CA ILE A 95 -3.20 -10.60 -8.51
C ILE A 95 -2.69 -11.29 -7.23
N PRO A 96 -3.22 -12.47 -6.85
CA PRO A 96 -2.72 -13.18 -5.69
C PRO A 96 -1.27 -13.60 -5.90
N CYS A 97 -0.37 -13.11 -5.07
CA CYS A 97 1.06 -13.40 -5.24
C CYS A 97 1.83 -13.34 -3.91
N ALA A 98 3.01 -13.93 -3.92
CA ALA A 98 3.91 -14.01 -2.79
C ALA A 98 5.37 -13.92 -3.21
N VAL A 99 6.26 -13.71 -2.27
CA VAL A 99 7.69 -13.93 -2.43
C VAL A 99 8.18 -14.98 -1.44
N MET A 100 9.03 -15.88 -1.92
CA MET A 100 9.73 -16.86 -1.11
C MET A 100 11.08 -16.30 -0.67
N LEU A 101 11.32 -16.25 0.63
CA LEU A 101 12.60 -15.92 1.24
C LEU A 101 13.13 -17.18 1.96
N GLY A 102 13.95 -17.96 1.29
CA GLY A 102 14.28 -19.32 1.73
C GLY A 102 13.02 -20.19 1.75
N GLU A 103 12.69 -20.74 2.92
CA GLU A 103 11.47 -21.55 3.12
C GLU A 103 10.24 -20.70 3.53
N ARG A 104 10.44 -19.41 3.75
CA ARG A 104 9.37 -18.52 4.22
C ARG A 104 8.62 -17.93 3.04
N GLU A 105 7.32 -18.18 2.96
CA GLU A 105 6.40 -17.51 2.05
C GLU A 105 5.88 -16.22 2.70
N ILE A 106 5.93 -15.12 1.95
CA ILE A 106 5.44 -13.81 2.36
C ILE A 106 4.43 -13.35 1.32
N LEU A 107 3.16 -13.29 1.71
CA LEU A 107 2.07 -12.81 0.87
C LEU A 107 2.26 -11.32 0.57
N LEU A 108 1.99 -10.93 -0.66
CA LEU A 108 1.99 -9.53 -1.09
C LEU A 108 0.55 -9.03 -1.18
N GLY A 109 0.28 -7.92 -0.51
CA GLY A 109 -1.00 -7.24 -0.61
C GLY A 109 -1.12 -6.38 -1.89
N PRO A 110 -2.33 -5.91 -2.23
CA PRO A 110 -2.54 -4.98 -3.33
C PRO A 110 -1.75 -3.68 -3.12
N GLY A 111 -1.30 -3.07 -4.21
CA GLY A 111 -0.49 -1.85 -4.18
C GLY A 111 0.98 -2.11 -3.84
N ASP A 112 1.58 -1.17 -3.11
CA ASP A 112 3.03 -1.13 -2.87
C ASP A 112 3.47 -2.03 -1.70
N ASN A 113 4.35 -2.97 -2.00
CA ASN A 113 5.01 -3.86 -1.04
C ASN A 113 6.50 -3.55 -0.99
N LEU A 114 6.95 -2.94 0.10
CA LEU A 114 8.35 -2.56 0.28
C LEU A 114 9.21 -3.75 0.70
N ILE A 115 10.42 -3.81 0.14
CA ILE A 115 11.44 -4.79 0.46
C ILE A 115 12.65 -4.06 1.03
N GLY A 116 13.19 -4.52 2.15
CA GLY A 116 14.36 -3.89 2.74
C GLY A 116 14.71 -4.42 4.12
N ARG A 117 15.65 -3.75 4.80
CA ARG A 117 16.05 -4.11 6.17
C ARG A 117 15.33 -3.33 7.27
N ALA A 118 14.54 -2.31 6.93
CA ALA A 118 13.76 -1.54 7.90
C ALA A 118 12.64 -2.39 8.52
N THR A 119 12.06 -1.91 9.60
CA THR A 119 10.98 -2.62 10.32
C THR A 119 9.59 -2.35 9.76
N ASP A 120 9.48 -1.33 8.92
CA ASP A 120 8.24 -0.84 8.30
C ASP A 120 8.02 -1.37 6.87
N VAL A 121 8.75 -2.39 6.46
CA VAL A 121 8.65 -2.99 5.13
C VAL A 121 7.84 -4.31 5.16
N THR A 122 7.19 -4.64 4.05
CA THR A 122 6.43 -5.87 3.86
C THR A 122 7.36 -7.10 3.86
N VAL A 123 8.46 -7.03 3.11
CA VAL A 123 9.45 -8.10 2.99
C VAL A 123 10.74 -7.67 3.69
N ARG A 124 10.90 -8.08 4.93
CA ARG A 124 12.10 -7.73 5.71
C ARG A 124 13.23 -8.70 5.47
N ILE A 125 14.39 -8.15 5.09
CA ILE A 125 15.65 -8.86 4.91
C ILE A 125 16.67 -8.29 5.91
N ASP A 126 17.05 -9.06 6.92
CA ASP A 126 17.99 -8.63 7.95
C ASP A 126 19.44 -8.82 7.48
N SER A 127 19.88 -7.90 6.61
CA SER A 127 21.23 -7.88 6.03
C SER A 127 21.75 -6.47 5.88
N THR A 128 23.01 -6.24 6.22
CA THR A 128 23.69 -4.93 6.04
C THR A 128 23.93 -4.60 4.56
N ALA A 129 23.90 -5.60 3.68
CA ALA A 129 23.97 -5.45 2.24
C ALA A 129 22.66 -4.95 1.62
N VAL A 130 21.56 -4.92 2.40
CA VAL A 130 20.23 -4.47 1.96
C VAL A 130 19.94 -3.08 2.50
N SER A 131 19.48 -2.17 1.66
CA SER A 131 19.07 -0.82 2.05
C SER A 131 17.83 -0.86 2.95
N ARG A 132 17.57 0.19 3.73
CA ARG A 132 16.38 0.26 4.59
C ARG A 132 15.09 0.05 3.79
N HIS A 133 14.91 0.82 2.73
CA HIS A 133 13.94 0.61 1.66
C HIS A 133 14.77 0.36 0.40
N HIS A 134 14.79 -0.87 -0.10
CA HIS A 134 15.69 -1.32 -1.15
C HIS A 134 14.99 -1.40 -2.49
N ALA A 135 13.87 -2.09 -2.53
CA ALA A 135 13.06 -2.29 -3.70
C ALA A 135 11.57 -2.23 -3.34
N ARG A 136 10.73 -2.16 -4.36
CA ARG A 136 9.28 -2.15 -4.25
C ARG A 136 8.69 -3.15 -5.23
N ILE A 137 7.71 -3.93 -4.77
CA ILE A 137 6.83 -4.71 -5.64
C ILE A 137 5.44 -4.08 -5.58
N THR A 138 4.95 -3.59 -6.72
CA THR A 138 3.60 -3.02 -6.84
C THR A 138 2.69 -4.07 -7.45
N VAL A 139 1.71 -4.53 -6.66
CA VAL A 139 0.73 -5.53 -7.08
C VAL A 139 -0.48 -4.83 -7.68
N GLY A 140 -0.68 -5.04 -8.98
CA GLY A 140 -1.77 -4.48 -9.78
C GLY A 140 -2.91 -5.48 -10.04
N ARG A 141 -3.90 -5.06 -10.84
CA ARG A 141 -4.99 -5.90 -11.33
C ARG A 141 -4.55 -6.78 -12.51
N GLU A 142 -3.67 -6.26 -13.36
CA GLU A 142 -3.25 -6.90 -14.59
C GLU A 142 -1.79 -7.36 -14.56
N GLN A 143 -0.97 -6.72 -13.73
CA GLN A 143 0.46 -7.00 -13.62
C GLN A 143 1.00 -6.70 -12.24
N VAL A 144 2.13 -7.34 -11.93
CA VAL A 144 2.93 -7.07 -10.75
C VAL A 144 4.28 -6.55 -11.22
N ASN A 145 4.73 -5.40 -10.69
CA ASN A 145 5.97 -4.76 -11.10
C ASN A 145 6.99 -4.75 -9.97
N LEU A 146 8.27 -4.89 -10.30
CA LEU A 146 9.41 -4.71 -9.41
C LEU A 146 10.18 -3.46 -9.80
N GLU A 147 10.57 -2.66 -8.80
CA GLU A 147 11.38 -1.45 -8.96
C GLU A 147 12.47 -1.37 -7.90
N ASP A 148 13.67 -0.95 -8.27
CA ASP A 148 14.73 -0.60 -7.32
C ASP A 148 14.55 0.85 -6.86
N LEU A 149 14.63 1.09 -5.56
CA LEU A 149 14.41 2.43 -4.97
C LEU A 149 15.72 3.22 -4.77
N GLY A 150 16.65 3.08 -5.68
CA GLY A 150 17.98 3.69 -5.57
C GLY A 150 18.82 3.03 -4.48
N SER A 151 18.77 1.71 -4.41
CA SER A 151 19.47 0.95 -3.39
C SER A 151 20.99 0.99 -3.56
N LYS A 152 21.73 0.75 -2.45
CA LYS A 152 23.21 0.83 -2.48
C LYS A 152 23.85 -0.24 -3.36
N ASN A 153 23.27 -1.44 -3.38
CA ASN A 153 23.88 -2.61 -4.05
C ASN A 153 23.07 -3.08 -5.26
N GLY A 154 21.99 -2.37 -5.61
CA GLY A 154 21.10 -2.68 -6.72
C GLY A 154 20.24 -3.93 -6.50
N THR A 155 19.14 -3.98 -7.23
CA THR A 155 18.26 -5.13 -7.38
C THR A 155 18.52 -5.80 -8.71
N ARG A 156 18.56 -7.13 -8.76
CA ARG A 156 18.75 -7.87 -10.01
C ARG A 156 17.66 -8.91 -10.19
N ILE A 157 17.22 -9.09 -11.43
CA ILE A 157 16.34 -10.17 -11.83
C ILE A 157 17.05 -11.03 -12.88
N TRP A 158 17.15 -12.32 -12.62
CA TRP A 158 17.92 -13.25 -13.49
C TRP A 158 19.34 -12.77 -13.79
N GLY A 159 19.97 -12.06 -12.84
CA GLY A 159 21.31 -11.50 -12.97
C GLY A 159 21.42 -10.15 -13.70
N ARG A 160 20.30 -9.62 -14.24
CA ARG A 160 20.24 -8.29 -14.86
C ARG A 160 19.80 -7.24 -13.84
N GLU A 161 20.43 -6.09 -13.88
CA GLU A 161 20.08 -4.96 -13.01
C GLU A 161 18.72 -4.37 -13.37
N VAL A 162 17.96 -3.97 -12.35
CA VAL A 162 16.65 -3.34 -12.47
C VAL A 162 16.85 -1.83 -12.49
N GLU A 163 16.75 -1.21 -13.67
CA GLU A 163 16.94 0.23 -13.86
C GLU A 163 15.64 1.04 -13.76
N GLY A 164 14.48 0.36 -13.69
CA GLY A 164 13.15 0.95 -13.58
C GLY A 164 12.09 -0.11 -13.33
N PRO A 165 10.81 0.26 -13.28
CA PRO A 165 9.74 -0.71 -13.05
C PRO A 165 9.70 -1.78 -14.15
N ILE A 166 9.77 -3.05 -13.76
CA ILE A 166 9.73 -4.21 -14.66
C ILE A 166 8.64 -5.19 -14.22
N PRO A 167 7.88 -5.79 -15.15
CA PRO A 167 6.86 -6.77 -14.82
C PRO A 167 7.47 -8.08 -14.33
N LEU A 168 6.91 -8.62 -13.24
CA LEU A 168 7.26 -9.92 -12.66
C LEU A 168 6.42 -11.04 -13.24
N ARG A 169 7.04 -12.21 -13.35
CA ARG A 169 6.41 -13.47 -13.78
C ARG A 169 6.61 -14.54 -12.71
N ASP A 170 5.73 -15.53 -12.68
CA ASP A 170 5.87 -16.66 -11.76
C ASP A 170 7.24 -17.34 -11.93
N GLY A 171 7.90 -17.57 -10.79
CA GLY A 171 9.23 -18.16 -10.72
C GLY A 171 10.38 -17.18 -10.90
N ASP A 172 10.13 -15.88 -11.07
CA ASP A 172 11.19 -14.89 -11.21
C ASP A 172 12.10 -14.86 -9.95
N ARG A 173 13.41 -14.86 -10.23
CA ARG A 173 14.45 -14.83 -9.20
C ARG A 173 14.97 -13.41 -9.05
N ILE A 174 14.70 -12.82 -7.89
CA ILE A 174 15.04 -11.45 -7.53
C ILE A 174 16.21 -11.51 -6.55
N ALA A 175 17.36 -10.96 -6.91
CA ALA A 175 18.52 -10.84 -6.04
C ALA A 175 18.58 -9.43 -5.44
N ILE A 176 18.64 -9.37 -4.12
CA ILE A 176 18.73 -8.14 -3.32
C ILE A 176 19.95 -8.27 -2.40
N GLY A 177 21.04 -7.61 -2.77
CA GLY A 177 22.34 -7.89 -2.17
C GLY A 177 22.72 -9.36 -2.38
N GLU A 178 22.97 -10.10 -1.29
CA GLU A 178 23.28 -11.54 -1.32
C GLU A 178 22.04 -12.42 -1.14
N THR A 179 20.86 -11.81 -0.95
CA THR A 179 19.61 -12.51 -0.69
C THR A 179 18.87 -12.78 -1.98
N LEU A 180 18.42 -14.02 -2.16
CA LEU A 180 17.58 -14.43 -3.28
C LEU A 180 16.13 -14.57 -2.83
N LEU A 181 15.25 -13.87 -3.52
CA LEU A 181 13.80 -14.03 -3.43
C LEU A 181 13.29 -14.73 -4.69
N ILE A 182 12.22 -15.51 -4.56
CA ILE A 182 11.51 -16.10 -5.69
C ILE A 182 10.09 -15.56 -5.68
N PHE A 183 9.69 -14.89 -6.74
CA PHE A 183 8.32 -14.42 -6.91
C PHE A 183 7.40 -15.56 -7.35
N ARG A 184 6.20 -15.64 -6.78
CA ARG A 184 5.21 -16.66 -7.07
C ARG A 184 3.83 -16.03 -7.30
N LEU A 185 3.19 -16.43 -8.38
CA LEU A 185 1.76 -16.22 -8.57
C LEU A 185 1.01 -17.32 -7.82
N LEU A 186 0.03 -16.94 -7.03
CA LEU A 186 -0.82 -17.89 -6.31
C LEU A 186 -2.07 -18.20 -7.14
N PRO A 187 -2.62 -19.42 -7.06
CA PRO A 187 -3.89 -19.72 -7.71
C PRO A 187 -4.97 -18.81 -7.14
N SER A 188 -5.71 -18.10 -8.02
CA SER A 188 -6.87 -17.33 -7.62
C SER A 188 -7.92 -18.29 -7.03
N LEU A 189 -8.30 -18.10 -5.77
CA LEU A 189 -9.46 -18.75 -5.17
C LEU A 189 -10.74 -18.05 -5.69
N ALA A 190 -11.01 -18.15 -6.99
CA ALA A 190 -12.29 -17.71 -7.52
C ALA A 190 -13.39 -18.50 -6.82
N PRO A 191 -14.40 -17.83 -6.23
CA PRO A 191 -15.54 -18.54 -5.68
C PRO A 191 -16.20 -19.30 -6.83
N THR A 192 -16.33 -20.61 -6.67
CA THR A 192 -17.04 -21.48 -7.61
C THR A 192 -18.47 -20.96 -7.75
N ARG A 193 -18.77 -20.21 -8.81
CA ARG A 193 -20.15 -19.92 -9.17
C ARG A 193 -20.83 -21.27 -9.43
N THR A 194 -21.57 -21.72 -8.46
CA THR A 194 -22.54 -22.80 -8.65
C THR A 194 -23.51 -22.32 -9.72
N GLN A 195 -23.34 -22.80 -10.96
CA GLN A 195 -24.39 -22.69 -11.97
C GLN A 195 -25.54 -23.57 -11.51
N ASN A 196 -26.54 -22.96 -10.89
CA ASN A 196 -27.88 -23.54 -10.86
C ASN A 196 -28.43 -23.39 -12.28
N SER A 197 -28.40 -24.44 -13.05
CA SER A 197 -29.24 -24.59 -14.24
C SER A 197 -30.63 -25.08 -13.83
N PRO A 198 -31.67 -24.59 -14.51
CA PRO A 198 -33.08 -24.82 -14.19
C PRO A 198 -33.51 -26.28 -14.44
#